data_a99d1b55101cfc46b8fc55b1058a87b1
#
_entry.id   a99d1b55101cfc46b8fc55b1058a87b1
#
_cell.length_a   1.000
_cell.length_b   1.000
_cell.length_c   1.000
_cell.angle_alpha   90.00
_cell.angle_beta   90.00
_cell.angle_gamma   90.00
#
_symmetry.space_group_name_H-M   'P 1'
#
loop_
_entity.id
_entity.type
_entity.pdbx_description
1 polymer ?
#
loop_
_entity_poly.entity_id
_entity_poly.type
_entity_poly.pdbx_seq_one_letter_code
_entity_poly.pdbx_strand_id
1 'polypeptide(L)'
;MKITYLGHSGFCAELSDCVLVFDYAKGELPEWPASKAILVFVSHAHQDHFNWKILKLGDGYSRTHFFLGNDIRLGENWLRSKGLPPSVKERVTKLAGGRSAEYEDGDVRARVHALTSTDSGVAFVVEAEGKRIYHAGDLNWWHWEGEPAEENAWMAEHYKKEIDRLTGQHFDAAFVPLDPRLGDQFGYGMDYFLEKTDADAVFPMHLWEDYAAVDRYLKTPVGRGYEDRILRPERGGQVWNI
;
A
#
# COMPACT_ATOMS: atom_id res chain seq x y z
N MET A 1 -13.86 -9.96 3.41
CA MET A 1 -12.44 -9.83 3.01
C MET A 1 -11.55 -10.08 4.21
N LYS A 2 -10.42 -10.81 4.05
CA LYS A 2 -9.49 -11.05 5.16
C LYS A 2 -8.23 -10.21 4.94
N ILE A 3 -7.90 -9.35 5.90
CA ILE A 3 -6.70 -8.51 5.87
C ILE A 3 -5.66 -9.10 6.81
N THR A 4 -4.42 -9.26 6.35
CA THR A 4 -3.28 -9.68 7.16
C THR A 4 -2.20 -8.59 7.13
N TYR A 5 -1.77 -8.11 8.28
CA TYR A 5 -0.65 -7.18 8.41
C TYR A 5 0.68 -7.94 8.41
N LEU A 6 1.56 -7.62 7.49
CA LEU A 6 2.87 -8.28 7.37
C LEU A 6 3.96 -7.53 8.15
N GLY A 7 3.75 -6.25 8.39
CA GLY A 7 4.69 -5.35 9.05
C GLY A 7 5.01 -4.12 8.21
N HIS A 8 5.32 -3.01 8.85
CA HIS A 8 5.58 -1.69 8.25
C HIS A 8 4.43 -1.22 7.35
N SER A 9 4.60 -1.26 6.04
CA SER A 9 3.57 -0.94 5.04
C SER A 9 3.04 -2.18 4.31
N GLY A 10 3.46 -3.39 4.74
CA GLY A 10 3.10 -4.65 4.11
C GLY A 10 1.75 -5.17 4.57
N PHE A 11 0.85 -5.45 3.63
CA PHE A 11 -0.47 -6.04 3.87
C PHE A 11 -0.85 -7.06 2.81
N CYS A 12 -1.66 -8.05 3.21
CA CYS A 12 -2.39 -8.91 2.29
C CYS A 12 -3.89 -8.65 2.44
N ALA A 13 -4.60 -8.50 1.33
CA ALA A 13 -6.06 -8.53 1.28
C ALA A 13 -6.49 -9.78 0.51
N GLU A 14 -7.02 -10.78 1.23
CA GLU A 14 -7.50 -12.02 0.65
C GLU A 14 -8.98 -11.88 0.31
N LEU A 15 -9.31 -11.99 -0.98
CA LEU A 15 -10.64 -12.03 -1.54
C LEU A 15 -11.04 -13.49 -1.86
N SER A 16 -12.16 -13.69 -2.57
CA SER A 16 -12.65 -15.03 -2.89
C SER A 16 -11.72 -15.78 -3.83
N ASP A 17 -11.35 -15.15 -4.96
CA ASP A 17 -10.61 -15.78 -6.06
C ASP A 17 -9.21 -15.20 -6.23
N CYS A 18 -8.92 -14.06 -5.61
CA CYS A 18 -7.58 -13.47 -5.64
C CYS A 18 -7.09 -12.99 -4.27
N VAL A 19 -5.79 -12.75 -4.21
CA VAL A 19 -5.10 -12.13 -3.09
C VAL A 19 -4.32 -10.93 -3.59
N LEU A 20 -4.48 -9.80 -2.93
CA LEU A 20 -3.72 -8.59 -3.18
C LEU A 20 -2.63 -8.48 -2.10
N VAL A 21 -1.36 -8.47 -2.49
CA VAL A 21 -0.22 -8.35 -1.58
C VAL A 21 0.44 -7.00 -1.82
N PHE A 22 0.48 -6.16 -0.82
CA PHE A 22 1.04 -4.80 -0.91
C PHE A 22 2.36 -4.70 -0.13
N ASP A 23 3.35 -4.05 -0.73
CA ASP A 23 4.61 -3.60 -0.14
C ASP A 23 5.26 -4.62 0.81
N TYR A 24 5.49 -5.83 0.30
CA TYR A 24 6.13 -6.88 1.07
C TYR A 24 7.60 -6.58 1.32
N ALA A 25 7.94 -6.19 2.54
CA ALA A 25 9.30 -5.99 3.00
C ALA A 25 9.76 -7.11 3.96
N LYS A 26 8.89 -7.49 4.89
CA LYS A 26 9.15 -8.46 5.95
C LYS A 26 7.88 -9.23 6.33
N GLY A 27 8.03 -10.19 7.24
CA GLY A 27 6.95 -11.00 7.78
C GLY A 27 6.74 -12.30 7.00
N GLU A 28 5.89 -13.15 7.54
CA GLU A 28 5.49 -14.40 6.92
C GLU A 28 4.26 -14.18 6.07
N LEU A 29 4.32 -14.65 4.82
CA LEU A 29 3.15 -14.64 3.95
C LEU A 29 2.23 -15.80 4.33
N PRO A 30 0.91 -15.60 4.40
CA PRO A 30 -0.04 -16.69 4.53
C PRO A 30 0.08 -17.67 3.36
N GLU A 31 -0.32 -18.91 3.58
CA GLU A 31 -0.52 -19.86 2.52
C GLU A 31 -1.93 -19.71 1.94
N TRP A 32 -2.06 -19.74 0.63
CA TRP A 32 -3.33 -19.60 -0.08
C TRP A 32 -3.57 -20.82 -0.98
N PRO A 33 -4.82 -21.14 -1.31
CA PRO A 33 -5.12 -22.13 -2.35
C PRO A 33 -4.41 -21.80 -3.66
N ALA A 34 -3.79 -22.81 -4.30
CA ALA A 34 -3.06 -22.63 -5.55
C ALA A 34 -3.94 -22.14 -6.72
N SER A 35 -5.26 -22.24 -6.59
CA SER A 35 -6.23 -21.75 -7.56
C SER A 35 -6.39 -20.23 -7.55
N LYS A 36 -6.03 -19.55 -6.44
CA LYS A 36 -6.14 -18.09 -6.34
C LYS A 36 -5.12 -17.38 -7.22
N ALA A 37 -5.54 -16.27 -7.82
CA ALA A 37 -4.61 -15.34 -8.44
C ALA A 37 -3.92 -14.51 -7.34
N ILE A 38 -2.60 -14.32 -7.45
CA ILE A 38 -1.83 -13.51 -6.51
C ILE A 38 -1.38 -12.24 -7.22
N LEU A 39 -1.95 -11.10 -6.85
CA LEU A 39 -1.60 -9.80 -7.40
C LEU A 39 -0.72 -9.06 -6.40
N VAL A 40 0.53 -8.84 -6.78
CA VAL A 40 1.54 -8.22 -5.91
C VAL A 40 1.74 -6.77 -6.34
N PHE A 41 1.63 -5.86 -5.40
CA PHE A 41 1.79 -4.42 -5.58
C PHE A 41 3.01 -3.96 -4.80
N VAL A 42 3.94 -3.29 -5.46
CA VAL A 42 5.10 -2.68 -4.82
C VAL A 42 5.17 -1.22 -5.23
N SER A 43 4.98 -0.33 -4.27
CA SER A 43 4.89 1.11 -4.49
C SER A 43 6.19 1.70 -5.03
N HIS A 44 7.34 1.31 -4.46
CA HIS A 44 8.66 1.81 -4.84
C HIS A 44 9.80 0.88 -4.38
N ALA A 45 11.04 1.26 -4.67
CA ALA A 45 12.22 0.40 -4.53
C ALA A 45 12.86 0.38 -3.13
N HIS A 46 12.40 1.19 -2.15
CA HIS A 46 12.98 1.21 -0.80
C HIS A 46 12.84 -0.13 -0.09
N GLN A 47 13.80 -0.46 0.79
CA GLN A 47 13.90 -1.79 1.39
C GLN A 47 12.77 -2.09 2.40
N ASP A 48 12.14 -1.09 2.93
CA ASP A 48 10.98 -1.17 3.83
C ASP A 48 9.64 -1.37 3.10
N HIS A 49 9.65 -1.29 1.74
CA HIS A 49 8.51 -1.56 0.86
C HIS A 49 8.76 -2.71 -0.11
N PHE A 50 10.02 -2.98 -0.48
CA PHE A 50 10.35 -3.98 -1.48
C PHE A 50 11.38 -5.00 -1.01
N ASN A 51 10.93 -6.22 -0.74
CA ASN A 51 11.81 -7.37 -0.62
C ASN A 51 11.74 -8.19 -1.91
N TRP A 52 12.85 -8.27 -2.63
CA TRP A 52 12.94 -8.99 -3.89
C TRP A 52 12.49 -10.47 -3.83
N LYS A 53 12.49 -11.08 -2.64
CA LYS A 53 12.03 -12.46 -2.45
C LYS A 53 10.57 -12.65 -2.83
N ILE A 54 9.75 -11.56 -2.81
CA ILE A 54 8.35 -11.61 -3.23
C ILE A 54 8.20 -12.06 -4.68
N LEU A 55 9.20 -11.78 -5.54
CA LEU A 55 9.20 -12.19 -6.93
C LEU A 55 9.24 -13.73 -7.13
N LYS A 56 9.61 -14.48 -6.08
CA LYS A 56 9.57 -15.95 -6.08
C LYS A 56 8.17 -16.53 -5.87
N LEU A 57 7.17 -15.72 -5.52
CA LEU A 57 5.79 -16.20 -5.38
C LEU A 57 5.28 -16.90 -6.66
N GLY A 58 5.72 -16.43 -7.81
CA GLY A 58 5.41 -17.04 -9.08
C GLY A 58 5.89 -18.48 -9.27
N ASP A 59 6.81 -18.97 -8.43
CA ASP A 59 7.29 -20.36 -8.46
C ASP A 59 6.26 -21.30 -7.82
N GLY A 60 5.54 -20.83 -6.79
CA GLY A 60 4.51 -21.60 -6.07
C GLY A 60 3.08 -21.34 -6.57
N TYR A 61 2.83 -20.16 -7.12
CA TYR A 61 1.52 -19.71 -7.58
C TYR A 61 1.58 -19.31 -9.06
N SER A 62 1.09 -20.18 -9.94
CA SER A 62 1.16 -19.98 -11.40
C SER A 62 0.44 -18.70 -11.88
N ARG A 63 -0.63 -18.28 -11.17
CA ARG A 63 -1.44 -17.12 -11.46
C ARG A 63 -0.94 -15.88 -10.68
N THR A 64 0.38 -15.64 -10.66
CA THR A 64 0.97 -14.47 -9.98
C THR A 64 1.28 -13.38 -10.99
N HIS A 65 0.88 -12.13 -10.67
CA HIS A 65 1.23 -10.94 -11.42
C HIS A 65 1.74 -9.82 -10.50
N PHE A 66 2.67 -9.02 -10.99
CA PHE A 66 3.33 -7.97 -10.22
C PHE A 66 3.04 -6.58 -10.82
N PHE A 67 2.47 -5.69 -10.03
CA PHE A 67 2.33 -4.26 -10.33
C PHE A 67 3.40 -3.51 -9.55
N LEU A 68 4.37 -2.95 -10.26
CA LEU A 68 5.54 -2.35 -9.63
C LEU A 68 5.64 -0.87 -9.99
N GLY A 69 6.00 -0.05 -9.02
CA GLY A 69 6.38 1.34 -9.25
C GLY A 69 7.47 1.44 -10.32
N ASN A 70 7.44 2.52 -11.08
CA ASN A 70 8.31 2.69 -12.26
C ASN A 70 9.80 2.81 -11.90
N ASP A 71 10.12 3.18 -10.66
CA ASP A 71 11.47 3.28 -10.12
C ASP A 71 12.13 1.90 -9.86
N ILE A 72 11.34 0.83 -9.66
CA ILE A 72 11.85 -0.53 -9.42
C ILE A 72 12.46 -1.09 -10.71
N ARG A 73 13.74 -1.35 -10.72
CA ARG A 73 14.46 -1.84 -11.89
C ARG A 73 14.76 -3.33 -11.79
N LEU A 74 14.25 -4.12 -12.75
CA LEU A 74 14.49 -5.56 -12.88
C LEU A 74 15.46 -5.84 -14.03
N GLY A 75 16.72 -5.46 -13.88
CA GLY A 75 17.78 -5.78 -14.86
C GLY A 75 18.07 -7.27 -14.90
N GLU A 76 18.37 -7.85 -16.08
CA GLU A 76 18.60 -9.29 -16.21
C GLU A 76 19.76 -9.80 -15.35
N ASN A 77 20.85 -9.05 -15.28
CA ASN A 77 21.99 -9.42 -14.44
C ASN A 77 21.60 -9.41 -12.95
N TRP A 78 20.77 -8.46 -12.53
CA TRP A 78 20.25 -8.40 -11.17
C TRP A 78 19.33 -9.58 -10.87
N LEU A 79 18.38 -9.90 -11.76
CA LEU A 79 17.50 -11.08 -11.61
C LEU A 79 18.32 -12.37 -11.47
N ARG A 80 19.30 -12.59 -12.35
CA ARG A 80 20.20 -13.74 -12.28
C ARG A 80 20.98 -13.80 -10.96
N SER A 81 21.46 -12.65 -10.45
CA SER A 81 22.17 -12.59 -9.16
C SER A 81 21.28 -12.97 -7.96
N LYS A 82 19.95 -12.85 -8.10
CA LYS A 82 18.94 -13.25 -7.10
C LYS A 82 18.39 -14.67 -7.33
N GLY A 83 18.90 -15.38 -8.35
CA GLY A 83 18.41 -16.70 -8.72
C GLY A 83 16.99 -16.66 -9.31
N LEU A 84 16.62 -15.55 -9.94
CA LEU A 84 15.32 -15.34 -10.59
C LEU A 84 15.49 -15.48 -12.11
N PRO A 85 14.59 -16.19 -12.81
CA PRO A 85 14.61 -16.26 -14.26
C PRO A 85 14.20 -14.90 -14.88
N PRO A 86 14.77 -14.53 -16.06
CA PRO A 86 14.36 -13.32 -16.78
C PRO A 86 12.86 -13.27 -17.11
N SER A 87 12.21 -14.43 -17.25
CA SER A 87 10.76 -14.57 -17.51
C SER A 87 9.86 -14.01 -16.41
N VAL A 88 10.39 -13.71 -15.22
CA VAL A 88 9.65 -12.95 -14.19
C VAL A 88 9.10 -11.64 -14.78
N LYS A 89 9.83 -11.01 -15.72
CA LYS A 89 9.39 -9.76 -16.38
C LYS A 89 8.09 -9.89 -17.16
N GLU A 90 7.76 -11.09 -17.65
CA GLU A 90 6.52 -11.36 -18.41
C GLU A 90 5.27 -11.23 -17.55
N ARG A 91 5.45 -11.30 -16.21
CA ARG A 91 4.39 -11.16 -15.22
C ARG A 91 4.41 -9.79 -14.53
N VAL A 92 5.10 -8.80 -15.10
CA VAL A 92 5.29 -7.48 -14.48
C VAL A 92 4.65 -6.39 -15.32
N THR A 93 3.79 -5.61 -14.69
CA THR A 93 3.29 -4.34 -15.19
C THR A 93 3.92 -3.21 -14.38
N LYS A 94 4.59 -2.28 -15.07
CA LYS A 94 5.16 -1.06 -14.47
C LYS A 94 4.14 0.06 -14.47
N LEU A 95 4.01 0.74 -13.33
CA LEU A 95 3.11 1.87 -13.18
C LEU A 95 3.85 3.13 -12.73
N ALA A 96 3.59 4.22 -13.42
CA ALA A 96 3.92 5.57 -13.00
C ALA A 96 2.66 6.28 -12.49
N GLY A 97 2.81 7.32 -11.70
CA GLY A 97 1.69 8.13 -11.22
C GLY A 97 0.79 8.62 -12.35
N GLY A 98 -0.51 8.60 -12.13
CA GLY A 98 -1.55 8.95 -13.10
C GLY A 98 -1.82 7.88 -14.17
N ARG A 99 -1.21 6.69 -14.09
CA ARG A 99 -1.44 5.58 -15.03
C ARG A 99 -2.34 4.52 -14.42
N SER A 100 -3.02 3.80 -15.31
CA SER A 100 -3.86 2.66 -14.95
C SER A 100 -3.42 1.42 -15.73
N ALA A 101 -3.71 0.25 -15.16
CA ALA A 101 -3.57 -1.04 -15.80
C ALA A 101 -4.75 -1.93 -15.45
N GLU A 102 -4.97 -2.96 -16.27
CA GLU A 102 -5.97 -3.99 -16.02
C GLU A 102 -5.27 -5.35 -15.98
N TYR A 103 -5.80 -6.23 -15.17
CA TYR A 103 -5.43 -7.64 -15.10
C TYR A 103 -6.65 -8.48 -15.38
N GLU A 104 -6.50 -9.49 -16.22
CA GLU A 104 -7.54 -10.47 -16.50
C GLU A 104 -6.89 -11.85 -16.65
N ASP A 105 -7.36 -12.80 -15.84
CA ASP A 105 -6.97 -14.20 -15.92
C ASP A 105 -8.13 -15.08 -15.45
N GLY A 106 -8.77 -15.76 -16.39
CA GLY A 106 -10.00 -16.50 -16.15
C GLY A 106 -11.11 -15.59 -15.65
N ASP A 107 -11.64 -15.90 -14.47
CA ASP A 107 -12.73 -15.12 -13.85
C ASP A 107 -12.22 -13.96 -12.97
N VAL A 108 -10.90 -13.87 -12.74
CA VAL A 108 -10.30 -12.79 -11.95
C VAL A 108 -10.02 -11.59 -12.83
N ARG A 109 -10.60 -10.46 -12.43
CA ARG A 109 -10.36 -9.16 -13.04
C ARG A 109 -9.97 -8.16 -11.97
N ALA A 110 -8.94 -7.37 -12.25
CA ALA A 110 -8.56 -6.25 -11.40
C ALA A 110 -8.26 -5.01 -12.26
N ARG A 111 -8.70 -3.86 -11.77
CA ARG A 111 -8.30 -2.56 -12.31
C ARG A 111 -7.42 -1.86 -11.29
N VAL A 112 -6.29 -1.36 -11.75
CA VAL A 112 -5.28 -0.70 -10.92
C VAL A 112 -5.09 0.72 -11.44
N HIS A 113 -5.23 1.70 -10.56
CA HIS A 113 -4.87 3.08 -10.83
C HIS A 113 -3.76 3.52 -9.88
N ALA A 114 -2.72 4.15 -10.41
CA ALA A 114 -1.59 4.65 -9.64
C ALA A 114 -1.69 6.18 -9.46
N LEU A 115 -1.53 6.65 -8.22
CA LEU A 115 -1.33 8.06 -7.89
C LEU A 115 0.16 8.35 -7.75
N THR A 116 0.57 9.60 -7.93
CA THR A 116 1.97 10.00 -7.76
C THR A 116 2.29 10.15 -6.28
N SER A 117 3.31 9.45 -5.81
CA SER A 117 3.79 9.60 -4.43
C SER A 117 4.47 10.97 -4.21
N THR A 118 4.44 11.44 -3.00
CA THR A 118 5.15 12.66 -2.55
C THR A 118 6.58 12.37 -2.09
N ASP A 119 6.93 11.10 -1.92
CA ASP A 119 8.32 10.65 -1.74
C ASP A 119 8.74 9.86 -3.00
N SER A 120 8.67 8.56 -2.98
CA SER A 120 9.09 7.71 -4.10
C SER A 120 7.94 6.87 -4.64
N GLY A 121 7.96 6.57 -5.94
CA GLY A 121 7.07 5.63 -6.60
C GLY A 121 5.62 6.09 -6.68
N VAL A 122 4.69 5.23 -6.25
CA VAL A 122 3.25 5.40 -6.47
C VAL A 122 2.41 4.92 -5.28
N ALA A 123 1.19 5.48 -5.14
CA ALA A 123 0.11 4.86 -4.38
C ALA A 123 -0.80 4.07 -5.34
N PHE A 124 -1.55 3.10 -4.82
CA PHE A 124 -2.44 2.26 -5.60
C PHE A 124 -3.89 2.40 -5.17
N VAL A 125 -4.78 2.52 -6.14
CA VAL A 125 -6.21 2.21 -6.02
C VAL A 125 -6.46 0.94 -6.82
N VAL A 126 -6.94 -0.10 -6.16
CA VAL A 126 -7.19 -1.42 -6.77
C VAL A 126 -8.65 -1.77 -6.65
N GLU A 127 -9.27 -2.11 -7.77
CA GLU A 127 -10.62 -2.66 -7.84
C GLU A 127 -10.54 -4.13 -8.26
N ALA A 128 -11.03 -5.02 -7.41
CA ALA A 128 -11.10 -6.46 -7.68
C ALA A 128 -12.28 -7.09 -6.94
N GLU A 129 -13.00 -7.99 -7.60
CA GLU A 129 -14.17 -8.71 -7.01
C GLU A 129 -15.20 -7.77 -6.34
N GLY A 130 -15.44 -6.59 -6.92
CA GLY A 130 -16.37 -5.59 -6.39
C GLY A 130 -15.86 -4.84 -5.15
N LYS A 131 -14.62 -5.06 -4.73
CA LYS A 131 -13.94 -4.36 -3.65
C LYS A 131 -13.03 -3.28 -4.20
N ARG A 132 -12.98 -2.13 -3.52
CA ARG A 132 -12.05 -1.03 -3.81
C ARG A 132 -11.11 -0.83 -2.64
N ILE A 133 -9.81 -0.94 -2.90
CA ILE A 133 -8.76 -0.91 -1.89
C ILE A 133 -7.76 0.17 -2.24
N TYR A 134 -7.40 1.00 -1.26
CA TYR A 134 -6.36 2.02 -1.37
C TYR A 134 -5.12 1.60 -0.59
N HIS A 135 -3.94 1.72 -1.20
CA HIS A 135 -2.66 1.59 -0.53
C HIS A 135 -1.76 2.78 -0.88
N ALA A 136 -1.46 3.58 0.11
CA ALA A 136 -0.76 4.84 -0.09
C ALA A 136 0.70 4.68 -0.53
N GLY A 137 1.37 3.53 -0.26
CA GLY A 137 2.84 3.53 -0.31
C GLY A 137 3.36 4.67 0.56
N ASP A 138 4.23 5.50 0.01
CA ASP A 138 4.74 6.70 0.68
C ASP A 138 4.08 8.00 0.18
N LEU A 139 2.88 7.91 -0.39
CA LEU A 139 2.04 9.07 -0.62
C LEU A 139 1.49 9.57 0.71
N ASN A 140 2.15 10.57 1.29
CA ASN A 140 1.80 11.16 2.57
C ASN A 140 2.10 12.66 2.59
N TRP A 141 1.49 13.38 3.53
CA TRP A 141 1.85 14.76 3.81
C TRP A 141 3.05 14.79 4.77
N TRP A 142 4.25 14.61 4.18
CA TRP A 142 5.50 14.63 4.91
C TRP A 142 5.82 16.04 5.37
N HIS A 143 5.51 16.34 6.62
CA HIS A 143 5.84 17.61 7.24
C HIS A 143 6.92 17.39 8.30
N TRP A 144 8.16 17.66 7.95
CA TRP A 144 9.29 17.45 8.82
C TRP A 144 9.61 18.70 9.63
N GLU A 145 9.75 18.54 10.94
CA GLU A 145 10.23 19.59 11.81
C GLU A 145 11.71 19.90 11.48
N GLY A 146 12.02 21.19 11.30
CA GLY A 146 13.37 21.64 10.92
C GLY A 146 13.64 21.74 9.43
N GLU A 147 12.77 21.19 8.55
CA GLU A 147 12.85 21.44 7.13
C GLU A 147 12.36 22.85 6.75
N PRO A 148 12.86 23.43 5.64
CA PRO A 148 12.40 24.72 5.15
C PRO A 148 10.88 24.78 4.97
N ALA A 149 10.27 25.91 5.36
CA ALA A 149 8.82 26.08 5.22
C ALA A 149 8.32 25.89 3.79
N GLU A 150 9.15 26.21 2.79
CA GLU A 150 8.84 26.06 1.37
C GLU A 150 8.74 24.58 0.98
N GLU A 151 9.61 23.71 1.52
CA GLU A 151 9.58 22.28 1.26
C GLU A 151 8.36 21.62 1.92
N ASN A 152 8.06 21.97 3.16
CA ASN A 152 6.86 21.51 3.83
C ASN A 152 5.57 21.99 3.14
N ALA A 153 5.56 23.20 2.58
CA ALA A 153 4.45 23.72 1.79
C ALA A 153 4.29 22.98 0.46
N TRP A 154 5.41 22.68 -0.21
CA TRP A 154 5.41 21.86 -1.44
C TRP A 154 4.83 20.45 -1.19
N MET A 155 5.26 19.80 -0.11
CA MET A 155 4.74 18.49 0.30
C MET A 155 3.23 18.53 0.53
N ALA A 156 2.75 19.55 1.27
CA ALA A 156 1.34 19.74 1.53
C ALA A 156 0.52 19.90 0.25
N GLU A 157 0.98 20.73 -0.68
CA GLU A 157 0.32 20.99 -1.95
C GLU A 157 0.24 19.72 -2.80
N HIS A 158 1.36 19.00 -2.95
CA HIS A 158 1.44 17.81 -3.79
C HIS A 158 0.63 16.65 -3.21
N TYR A 159 0.68 16.44 -1.91
CA TYR A 159 -0.15 15.45 -1.23
C TYR A 159 -1.64 15.73 -1.44
N LYS A 160 -2.08 16.94 -1.12
CA LYS A 160 -3.48 17.36 -1.27
C LYS A 160 -3.97 17.19 -2.69
N LYS A 161 -3.17 17.59 -3.67
CA LYS A 161 -3.49 17.45 -5.10
C LYS A 161 -3.78 16.00 -5.50
N GLU A 162 -3.00 15.04 -4.99
CA GLU A 162 -3.24 13.64 -5.30
C GLU A 162 -4.45 13.08 -4.53
N ILE A 163 -4.63 13.43 -3.26
CA ILE A 163 -5.79 12.99 -2.47
C ILE A 163 -7.10 13.63 -2.96
N ASP A 164 -7.08 14.87 -3.44
CA ASP A 164 -8.27 15.52 -4.01
C ASP A 164 -8.85 14.77 -5.22
N ARG A 165 -8.05 13.95 -5.92
CA ARG A 165 -8.52 13.05 -6.98
C ARG A 165 -9.40 11.91 -6.46
N LEU A 166 -9.29 11.61 -5.17
CA LEU A 166 -10.06 10.58 -4.48
C LEU A 166 -11.30 11.14 -3.78
N THR A 167 -11.55 12.45 -3.86
CA THR A 167 -12.65 13.11 -3.15
C THR A 167 -13.99 12.44 -3.42
N GLY A 168 -14.68 12.06 -2.35
CA GLY A 168 -15.99 11.40 -2.39
C GLY A 168 -15.95 9.94 -2.82
N GLN A 169 -14.77 9.36 -3.05
CA GLN A 169 -14.65 7.92 -3.33
C GLN A 169 -14.74 7.12 -2.04
N HIS A 170 -15.38 5.95 -2.16
CA HIS A 170 -15.50 4.97 -1.09
C HIS A 170 -14.47 3.84 -1.27
N PHE A 171 -13.88 3.39 -0.15
CA PHE A 171 -12.93 2.28 -0.09
C PHE A 171 -13.40 1.23 0.93
N ASP A 172 -13.39 -0.04 0.56
CA ASP A 172 -13.64 -1.14 1.51
C ASP A 172 -12.48 -1.28 2.51
N ALA A 173 -11.26 -0.98 2.08
CA ALA A 173 -10.07 -0.90 2.94
C ALA A 173 -9.09 0.16 2.44
N ALA A 174 -8.47 0.89 3.36
CA ALA A 174 -7.44 1.87 3.06
C ALA A 174 -6.22 1.68 3.98
N PHE A 175 -5.03 1.61 3.39
CA PHE A 175 -3.75 1.54 4.09
C PHE A 175 -3.07 2.90 3.98
N VAL A 176 -2.95 3.62 5.09
CA VAL A 176 -2.57 5.05 5.12
C VAL A 176 -1.41 5.27 6.09
N PRO A 177 -0.34 5.98 5.69
CA PRO A 177 0.78 6.27 6.58
C PRO A 177 0.36 7.09 7.81
N LEU A 178 0.89 6.69 8.96
CA LEU A 178 0.81 7.39 10.23
C LEU A 178 2.19 7.35 10.88
N ASP A 179 3.15 8.12 10.33
CA ASP A 179 4.55 8.02 10.70
C ASP A 179 4.87 8.81 11.98
N PRO A 180 5.19 8.15 13.10
CA PRO A 180 5.46 8.82 14.36
C PRO A 180 6.70 9.72 14.35
N ARG A 181 7.60 9.57 13.38
CA ARG A 181 8.80 10.40 13.23
C ARG A 181 8.49 11.85 12.88
N LEU A 182 7.28 12.13 12.36
CA LEU A 182 6.81 13.48 12.04
C LEU A 182 6.41 14.30 13.27
N GLY A 183 6.59 13.77 14.49
CA GLY A 183 6.26 14.51 15.72
C GLY A 183 4.78 14.87 15.80
N ASP A 184 4.47 16.14 16.09
CA ASP A 184 3.09 16.61 16.22
C ASP A 184 2.31 16.64 14.90
N GLN A 185 3.00 16.54 13.76
CA GLN A 185 2.42 16.57 12.41
C GLN A 185 2.10 15.18 11.83
N PHE A 186 2.33 14.12 12.61
CA PHE A 186 2.20 12.72 12.14
C PHE A 186 0.81 12.34 11.60
N GLY A 187 -0.23 13.07 12.01
CA GLY A 187 -1.62 12.84 11.60
C GLY A 187 -2.06 13.59 10.33
N TYR A 188 -1.29 14.57 9.83
CA TYR A 188 -1.74 15.48 8.76
C TYR A 188 -2.21 14.76 7.49
N GLY A 189 -1.46 13.74 7.05
CA GLY A 189 -1.83 12.97 5.86
C GLY A 189 -3.12 12.18 6.08
N MET A 190 -3.22 11.47 7.19
CA MET A 190 -4.40 10.68 7.52
C MET A 190 -5.64 11.55 7.73
N ASP A 191 -5.52 12.69 8.43
CA ASP A 191 -6.61 13.64 8.63
C ASP A 191 -7.20 14.08 7.29
N TYR A 192 -6.33 14.50 6.36
CA TYR A 192 -6.79 14.96 5.04
C TYR A 192 -7.40 13.84 4.20
N PHE A 193 -6.82 12.64 4.24
CA PHE A 193 -7.40 11.47 3.56
C PHE A 193 -8.81 11.17 4.08
N LEU A 194 -8.99 11.12 5.40
CA LEU A 194 -10.28 10.85 6.04
C LEU A 194 -11.33 11.94 5.77
N GLU A 195 -10.89 13.20 5.67
CA GLU A 195 -11.77 14.31 5.31
C GLU A 195 -12.31 14.20 3.87
N LYS A 196 -11.47 13.75 2.93
CA LYS A 196 -11.78 13.74 1.48
C LYS A 196 -12.46 12.47 1.00
N THR A 197 -12.27 11.36 1.70
CA THR A 197 -12.72 10.04 1.25
C THR A 197 -13.68 9.41 2.26
N ASP A 198 -14.29 8.30 1.85
CA ASP A 198 -15.03 7.41 2.74
C ASP A 198 -14.35 6.03 2.74
N ALA A 199 -14.20 5.39 3.90
CA ALA A 199 -13.61 4.07 4.02
C ALA A 199 -14.27 3.27 5.13
N ASP A 200 -14.57 1.99 4.86
CA ASP A 200 -15.12 1.08 5.87
C ASP A 200 -14.08 0.70 6.93
N ALA A 201 -12.83 0.48 6.48
CA ALA A 201 -11.72 0.10 7.33
C ALA A 201 -10.44 0.85 6.93
N VAL A 202 -9.81 1.52 7.89
CA VAL A 202 -8.54 2.23 7.70
C VAL A 202 -7.47 1.58 8.56
N PHE A 203 -6.36 1.21 7.93
CA PHE A 203 -5.22 0.58 8.56
C PHE A 203 -4.05 1.56 8.57
N PRO A 204 -3.69 2.13 9.74
CA PRO A 204 -2.47 2.91 9.86
C PRO A 204 -1.25 2.06 9.55
N MET A 205 -0.34 2.59 8.74
CA MET A 205 0.90 1.92 8.37
C MET A 205 2.10 2.85 8.53
N HIS A 206 3.31 2.37 8.21
CA HIS A 206 4.55 3.14 8.34
C HIS A 206 4.87 3.55 9.79
N LEU A 207 4.52 2.66 10.75
CA LEU A 207 4.55 2.96 12.19
C LEU A 207 5.93 2.79 12.83
N TRP A 208 6.92 2.23 12.13
CA TRP A 208 8.27 1.95 12.67
C TRP A 208 8.25 1.16 14.00
N GLU A 209 7.27 0.23 14.11
CA GLU A 209 7.02 -0.58 15.33
C GLU A 209 6.54 0.23 16.54
N ASP A 210 6.34 1.54 16.41
CA ASP A 210 5.64 2.36 17.41
C ASP A 210 4.12 2.28 17.21
N TYR A 211 3.55 1.14 17.52
CA TYR A 211 2.11 0.91 17.40
C TYR A 211 1.27 1.82 18.32
N ALA A 212 1.87 2.35 19.40
CA ALA A 212 1.22 3.33 20.26
C ALA A 212 0.93 4.67 19.57
N ALA A 213 1.52 4.93 18.39
CA ALA A 213 1.18 6.06 17.56
C ALA A 213 -0.32 6.08 17.19
N VAL A 214 -0.90 4.88 16.96
CA VAL A 214 -2.33 4.78 16.64
C VAL A 214 -3.19 5.23 17.82
N ASP A 215 -2.84 4.83 19.06
CA ASP A 215 -3.56 5.27 20.24
C ASP A 215 -3.40 6.76 20.51
N ARG A 216 -2.25 7.35 20.14
CA ARG A 216 -2.05 8.81 20.19
C ARG A 216 -2.93 9.50 19.17
N TYR A 217 -3.00 8.98 17.96
CA TYR A 217 -3.83 9.52 16.88
C TYR A 217 -5.32 9.49 17.25
N LEU A 218 -5.81 8.39 17.80
CA LEU A 218 -7.21 8.25 18.22
C LEU A 218 -7.61 9.20 19.39
N LYS A 219 -6.65 9.84 20.03
CA LYS A 219 -6.93 10.91 21.01
C LYS A 219 -7.06 12.29 20.37
N THR A 220 -6.68 12.46 19.11
CA THR A 220 -6.88 13.70 18.36
C THR A 220 -8.36 13.93 18.06
N PRO A 221 -8.80 15.17 17.77
CA PRO A 221 -10.19 15.43 17.40
C PRO A 221 -10.65 14.65 16.17
N VAL A 222 -9.79 14.53 15.14
CA VAL A 222 -10.11 13.79 13.90
C VAL A 222 -10.12 12.31 14.19
N GLY A 223 -9.07 11.74 14.79
CA GLY A 223 -8.96 10.31 15.09
C GLY A 223 -10.14 9.77 15.88
N ARG A 224 -10.68 10.54 16.86
CA ARG A 224 -11.90 10.17 17.61
C ARG A 224 -13.13 10.06 16.71
N GLY A 225 -13.24 10.91 15.71
CA GLY A 225 -14.38 10.90 14.78
C GLY A 225 -14.42 9.66 13.88
N TYR A 226 -13.29 8.93 13.75
CA TYR A 226 -13.14 7.75 12.91
C TYR A 226 -12.70 6.50 13.68
N GLU A 227 -12.78 6.51 15.03
CA GLU A 227 -12.27 5.42 15.87
C GLU A 227 -12.85 4.05 15.50
N ASP A 228 -14.12 3.98 15.13
CA ASP A 228 -14.81 2.75 14.75
C ASP A 228 -14.30 2.14 13.43
N ARG A 229 -13.63 2.95 12.60
CA ARG A 229 -13.11 2.55 11.28
C ARG A 229 -11.60 2.33 11.27
N ILE A 230 -10.87 2.86 12.25
CA ILE A 230 -9.41 2.75 12.34
C ILE A 230 -9.03 1.47 13.06
N LEU A 231 -8.49 0.52 12.32
CA LEU A 231 -8.06 -0.78 12.82
C LEU A 231 -6.58 -0.73 13.22
N ARG A 232 -6.29 -1.10 14.47
CA ARG A 232 -4.97 -0.98 15.08
C ARG A 232 -4.04 -2.14 14.70
N PRO A 233 -2.97 -1.96 13.92
CA PRO A 233 -1.89 -2.92 13.85
C PRO A 233 -1.11 -2.93 15.18
N GLU A 234 -0.86 -4.12 15.72
CA GLU A 234 -0.13 -4.30 16.98
C GLU A 234 1.10 -5.20 16.80
N ARG A 235 1.07 -6.06 15.79
CA ARG A 235 2.16 -6.99 15.48
C ARG A 235 2.03 -7.54 14.06
N GLY A 236 3.15 -7.96 13.47
CA GLY A 236 3.13 -8.73 12.23
C GLY A 236 2.33 -10.02 12.37
N GLY A 237 1.65 -10.42 11.31
CA GLY A 237 0.77 -11.59 11.28
C GLY A 237 -0.63 -11.37 11.88
N GLN A 238 -0.96 -10.15 12.32
CA GLN A 238 -2.32 -9.84 12.79
C GLN A 238 -3.33 -9.89 11.63
N VAL A 239 -4.53 -10.44 11.93
CA VAL A 239 -5.57 -10.69 10.95
C VAL A 239 -6.88 -10.04 11.34
N TRP A 240 -7.58 -9.46 10.38
CA TRP A 240 -8.95 -8.96 10.50
C TRP A 240 -9.85 -9.56 9.43
N ASN A 241 -11.11 -9.79 9.77
CA ASN A 241 -12.18 -10.13 8.83
C ASN A 241 -13.14 -8.95 8.76
N ILE A 242 -13.21 -8.32 7.60
CA ILE A 242 -14.03 -7.15 7.33
C ILE A 242 -14.98 -7.39 6.15
#